data_262ffc530965c2ca3ae93c7a84b9e564
#
_entry.id   262ffc530965c2ca3ae93c7a84b9e564
#
_cell.length_a   1.000
_cell.length_b   1.000
_cell.length_c   1.000
_cell.angle_alpha   90.00
_cell.angle_beta   90.00
_cell.angle_gamma   90.00
#
_symmetry.space_group_name_H-M   'P 1'
#
loop_
_entity.id
_entity.type
_entity.pdbx_description
1 polymer ?
#
loop_
_entity_poly.entity_id
_entity_poly.type
_entity_poly.pdbx_seq_one_letter_code
_entity_poly.pdbx_strand_id
1 'polypeptide(L)'
;DKTYKRWIAIDENIVKVYTDFITCFVFLGKIYKSDQFQGRENKNMKNMKVRTKLNLILVLVILLVALGSVVSFKDLEDVKDKALETMDASSRQSYDDSIKEQVGVVISLLSEINDAYKAGTYTLDEAKKIAEDEVRQMRYGETGYFLNDQSDGTNVVLLGSDTEGTNRMETEDAKGYKMVKEIIRVAVEDGGGYTDYVFPKEGETKPSPKRSYSEYFEPFDWVVGTGNYTC
;
A
#
# COMPACT_ATOMS: atom_id res chain seq x y z
N ASP A 1 -17.18 -3.43 -9.05
CA ASP A 1 -18.22 -3.73 -8.07
C ASP A 1 -17.98 -3.06 -6.69
N LYS A 2 -16.74 -2.97 -6.23
CA LYS A 2 -16.40 -2.22 -4.99
C LYS A 2 -16.53 -0.70 -5.16
N THR A 3 -16.26 -0.17 -6.32
CA THR A 3 -16.37 1.27 -6.64
C THR A 3 -17.83 1.72 -6.63
N TYR A 4 -18.73 0.90 -7.15
CA TYR A 4 -20.18 1.19 -7.17
C TYR A 4 -20.77 1.24 -5.75
N LYS A 5 -20.38 0.33 -4.86
CA LYS A 5 -20.80 0.37 -3.44
C LYS A 5 -20.30 1.59 -2.69
N ARG A 6 -19.16 2.14 -3.09
CA ARG A 6 -18.57 3.34 -2.49
C ARG A 6 -19.31 4.62 -2.86
N TRP A 7 -19.81 4.71 -4.13
CA TRP A 7 -20.69 5.81 -4.55
C TRP A 7 -22.02 5.82 -3.82
N ILE A 8 -22.59 4.63 -3.57
CA ILE A 8 -23.84 4.49 -2.82
C ILE A 8 -23.65 4.94 -1.35
N ALA A 9 -22.52 4.63 -0.71
CA ALA A 9 -22.25 5.03 0.67
C ALA A 9 -22.07 6.56 0.83
N ILE A 10 -21.50 7.23 -0.19
CA ILE A 10 -21.41 8.71 -0.21
C ILE A 10 -22.80 9.31 -0.36
N ASP A 11 -23.65 8.70 -1.20
CA ASP A 11 -25.02 9.16 -1.44
C ASP A 11 -25.91 8.96 -0.20
N GLU A 12 -25.74 7.86 0.53
CA GLU A 12 -26.47 7.61 1.79
C GLU A 12 -26.14 8.63 2.89
N ASN A 13 -24.90 9.06 3.03
CA ASN A 13 -24.51 10.07 4.00
C ASN A 13 -25.04 11.45 3.61
N ILE A 14 -25.01 11.80 2.34
CA ILE A 14 -25.58 13.05 1.82
C ILE A 14 -27.11 13.04 2.02
N VAL A 15 -27.78 11.93 1.68
CA VAL A 15 -29.22 11.75 1.90
C VAL A 15 -29.57 11.84 3.38
N LYS A 16 -28.75 11.27 4.27
CA LYS A 16 -28.94 11.33 5.72
C LYS A 16 -28.85 12.77 6.24
N VAL A 17 -27.85 13.54 5.82
CA VAL A 17 -27.69 14.95 6.20
C VAL A 17 -28.90 15.77 5.73
N TYR A 18 -29.36 15.57 4.49
CA TYR A 18 -30.58 16.24 3.98
C TYR A 18 -31.83 15.81 4.73
N THR A 19 -31.95 14.53 5.07
CA THR A 19 -33.12 13.99 5.81
C THR A 19 -33.15 14.52 7.22
N ASP A 20 -32.02 14.61 7.91
CA ASP A 20 -31.89 15.19 9.24
C ASP A 20 -32.21 16.70 9.22
N PHE A 21 -31.77 17.40 8.17
CA PHE A 21 -32.08 18.83 7.97
C PHE A 21 -33.57 19.04 7.74
N ILE A 22 -34.22 18.25 6.88
CA ILE A 22 -35.65 18.30 6.62
C ILE A 22 -36.44 17.93 7.89
N THR A 23 -36.00 16.93 8.64
CA THR A 23 -36.63 16.49 9.89
C THR A 23 -36.53 17.57 10.95
N CYS A 24 -35.41 18.26 11.08
CA CYS A 24 -35.22 19.40 11.96
C CYS A 24 -36.15 20.57 11.59
N PHE A 25 -36.31 20.85 10.28
CA PHE A 25 -37.17 21.91 9.77
C PHE A 25 -38.65 21.60 10.01
N VAL A 26 -39.06 20.33 9.82
CA VAL A 26 -40.44 19.86 10.13
C VAL A 26 -40.69 19.88 11.62
N PHE A 27 -39.70 19.53 12.45
CA PHE A 27 -39.81 19.58 13.91
C PHE A 27 -39.95 21.02 14.43
N LEU A 28 -39.18 21.96 13.89
CA LEU A 28 -39.31 23.40 14.18
C LEU A 28 -40.66 23.95 13.75
N GLY A 29 -41.17 23.51 12.59
CA GLY A 29 -42.51 23.86 12.12
C GLY A 29 -43.62 23.29 13.00
N LYS A 30 -43.45 22.09 13.58
CA LYS A 30 -44.37 21.49 14.55
C LYS A 30 -44.37 22.24 15.91
N ILE A 31 -43.18 22.63 16.38
CA ILE A 31 -43.06 23.45 17.61
C ILE A 31 -43.75 24.79 17.40
N TYR A 32 -43.53 25.44 16.26
CA TYR A 32 -44.20 26.70 15.93
C TYR A 32 -45.73 26.58 15.88
N LYS A 33 -46.24 25.44 15.37
CA LYS A 33 -47.69 25.17 15.32
C LYS A 33 -48.27 24.76 16.68
N SER A 34 -47.48 24.05 17.51
CA SER A 34 -47.89 23.64 18.88
C SER A 34 -48.03 24.83 19.82
N ASP A 35 -47.18 25.85 19.70
CA ASP A 35 -47.25 27.04 20.52
C ASP A 35 -48.48 27.94 20.19
N GLN A 36 -49.03 27.81 18.98
CA GLN A 36 -50.31 28.48 18.63
C GLN A 36 -51.54 27.77 19.24
N PHE A 37 -51.43 26.46 19.55
CA PHE A 37 -52.62 25.68 20.00
C PHE A 37 -52.75 25.55 21.52
N GLN A 38 -51.69 25.78 22.29
CA GLN A 38 -51.76 25.80 23.76
C GLN A 38 -51.49 27.21 24.27
N GLY A 39 -52.56 27.99 24.45
CA GLY A 39 -52.69 29.33 24.99
C GLY A 39 -51.76 29.78 26.14
N ARG A 40 -50.50 29.51 26.12
CA ARG A 40 -49.43 30.16 26.90
C ARG A 40 -48.71 31.15 26.01
N GLU A 41 -49.30 32.34 25.95
CA GLU A 41 -48.64 33.51 25.33
C GLU A 41 -47.32 33.79 26.04
N ASN A 42 -46.21 33.47 25.37
CA ASN A 42 -44.90 33.99 25.74
C ASN A 42 -44.88 35.48 25.37
N LYS A 43 -45.29 36.33 26.32
CA LYS A 43 -45.54 37.77 26.21
C LYS A 43 -44.37 38.53 25.51
N ASN A 44 -43.17 37.99 25.57
CA ASN A 44 -41.96 38.59 25.01
C ASN A 44 -41.85 38.51 23.46
N MET A 45 -42.38 37.48 22.84
CA MET A 45 -42.31 37.31 21.37
C MET A 45 -43.42 38.08 20.64
N LYS A 46 -44.54 38.35 21.27
CA LYS A 46 -45.69 39.02 20.65
C LYS A 46 -45.43 40.51 20.39
N ASN A 47 -44.63 41.15 21.24
CA ASN A 47 -44.33 42.58 21.16
C ASN A 47 -43.09 42.93 20.31
N MET A 48 -42.35 41.91 19.75
CA MET A 48 -41.19 42.15 18.89
C MET A 48 -41.64 42.61 17.50
N LYS A 49 -41.01 43.70 17.00
CA LYS A 49 -41.21 44.18 15.62
C LYS A 49 -40.92 43.07 14.61
N VAL A 50 -41.71 42.98 13.56
CA VAL A 50 -41.54 41.99 12.47
C VAL A 50 -40.11 41.89 11.99
N ARG A 51 -39.41 43.04 11.88
CA ARG A 51 -38.01 43.13 11.48
C ARG A 51 -37.07 42.36 12.41
N THR A 52 -37.33 42.38 13.73
CA THR A 52 -36.51 41.66 14.72
C THR A 52 -36.73 40.15 14.64
N LYS A 53 -37.97 39.69 14.40
CA LYS A 53 -38.32 38.28 14.20
C LYS A 53 -37.60 37.75 12.93
N LEU A 54 -37.62 38.52 11.86
CA LEU A 54 -36.93 38.15 10.59
C LEU A 54 -35.43 38.04 10.77
N ASN A 55 -34.80 38.97 11.49
CA ASN A 55 -33.36 38.92 11.78
C ASN A 55 -32.99 37.72 12.66
N LEU A 56 -33.80 37.36 13.64
CA LEU A 56 -33.57 36.16 14.47
C LEU A 56 -33.61 34.87 13.65
N ILE A 57 -34.57 34.76 12.73
CA ILE A 57 -34.66 33.62 11.83
C ILE A 57 -33.42 33.57 10.91
N LEU A 58 -33.00 34.71 10.38
CA LEU A 58 -31.81 34.79 9.53
C LEU A 58 -30.53 34.36 10.27
N VAL A 59 -30.34 34.83 11.51
CA VAL A 59 -29.21 34.44 12.36
C VAL A 59 -29.21 32.92 12.65
N LEU A 60 -30.41 32.36 12.93
CA LEU A 60 -30.54 30.93 13.18
C LEU A 60 -30.17 30.11 11.94
N VAL A 61 -30.60 30.51 10.76
CA VAL A 61 -30.24 29.85 9.49
C VAL A 61 -28.74 29.91 9.24
N ILE A 62 -28.12 31.09 9.47
CA ILE A 62 -26.65 31.23 9.30
C ILE A 62 -25.91 30.32 10.28
N LEU A 63 -26.33 30.21 11.53
CA LEU A 63 -25.73 29.31 12.52
C LEU A 63 -25.86 27.84 12.11
N LEU A 64 -27.00 27.41 11.60
CA LEU A 64 -27.23 26.04 11.12
C LEU A 64 -26.34 25.71 9.90
N VAL A 65 -26.22 26.64 8.97
CA VAL A 65 -25.32 26.47 7.81
C VAL A 65 -23.85 26.38 8.26
N ALA A 66 -23.45 27.25 9.21
CA ALA A 66 -22.07 27.22 9.73
C ALA A 66 -21.75 25.91 10.46
N LEU A 67 -22.68 25.40 11.28
CA LEU A 67 -22.53 24.10 11.95
C LEU A 67 -22.46 22.94 10.94
N GLY A 68 -23.33 22.93 9.94
CA GLY A 68 -23.30 21.94 8.86
C GLY A 68 -21.97 21.95 8.09
N SER A 69 -21.43 23.13 7.82
CA SER A 69 -20.13 23.27 7.14
C SER A 69 -18.98 22.67 7.95
N VAL A 70 -18.95 22.90 9.27
CA VAL A 70 -17.90 22.36 10.16
C VAL A 70 -17.93 20.82 10.19
N VAL A 71 -19.12 20.21 10.22
CA VAL A 71 -19.26 18.75 10.17
C VAL A 71 -18.77 18.22 8.82
N SER A 72 -19.17 18.84 7.71
CA SER A 72 -18.77 18.43 6.37
C SER A 72 -17.25 18.54 6.13
N PHE A 73 -16.57 19.52 6.73
CA PHE A 73 -15.11 19.63 6.63
C PHE A 73 -14.38 18.50 7.35
N LYS A 74 -14.85 18.10 8.55
CA LYS A 74 -14.27 16.98 9.29
C LYS A 74 -14.43 15.65 8.54
N ASP A 75 -15.63 15.39 8.01
CA ASP A 75 -15.89 14.19 7.22
C ASP A 75 -14.99 14.12 5.96
N LEU A 76 -14.68 15.28 5.35
CA LEU A 76 -13.81 15.36 4.18
C LEU A 76 -12.34 15.05 4.54
N GLU A 77 -11.85 15.52 5.69
CA GLU A 77 -10.50 15.19 6.18
C GLU A 77 -10.37 13.69 6.45
N ASP A 78 -11.33 13.08 7.15
CA ASP A 78 -11.34 11.64 7.43
C ASP A 78 -11.37 10.78 6.14
N VAL A 79 -12.14 11.22 5.15
CA VAL A 79 -12.19 10.53 3.83
C VAL A 79 -10.87 10.65 3.09
N LYS A 80 -10.24 11.82 3.13
CA LYS A 80 -8.92 12.04 2.51
C LYS A 80 -7.85 11.15 3.15
N ASP A 81 -7.79 11.10 4.48
CA ASP A 81 -6.78 10.32 5.19
C ASP A 81 -6.95 8.82 4.94
N LYS A 82 -8.18 8.31 4.98
CA LYS A 82 -8.49 6.93 4.61
C LYS A 82 -8.18 6.61 3.14
N ALA A 83 -8.41 7.57 2.24
CA ALA A 83 -8.10 7.37 0.83
C ALA A 83 -6.59 7.28 0.61
N LEU A 84 -5.79 8.14 1.25
CA LEU A 84 -4.32 8.09 1.19
C LEU A 84 -3.79 6.78 1.77
N GLU A 85 -4.24 6.37 2.96
CA GLU A 85 -3.85 5.09 3.58
C GLU A 85 -4.19 3.88 2.68
N THR A 86 -5.37 3.89 2.07
CA THR A 86 -5.78 2.81 1.15
C THR A 86 -4.94 2.81 -0.12
N MET A 87 -4.58 3.98 -0.66
CA MET A 87 -3.71 4.09 -1.84
C MET A 87 -2.29 3.61 -1.53
N ASP A 88 -1.73 3.99 -0.38
CA ASP A 88 -0.41 3.54 0.04
C ASP A 88 -0.37 2.03 0.26
N ALA A 89 -1.36 1.47 0.93
CA ALA A 89 -1.48 0.02 1.13
C ALA A 89 -1.65 -0.73 -0.20
N SER A 90 -2.48 -0.22 -1.11
CA SER A 90 -2.68 -0.82 -2.44
C SER A 90 -1.43 -0.74 -3.29
N SER A 91 -0.70 0.39 -3.24
CA SER A 91 0.57 0.54 -3.94
C SER A 91 1.62 -0.43 -3.43
N ARG A 92 1.77 -0.54 -2.10
CA ARG A 92 2.68 -1.53 -1.49
C ARG A 92 2.36 -2.95 -1.92
N GLN A 93 1.09 -3.34 -1.85
CA GLN A 93 0.68 -4.67 -2.28
C GLN A 93 0.98 -4.92 -3.77
N SER A 94 0.72 -3.95 -4.64
CA SER A 94 1.04 -4.06 -6.06
C SER A 94 2.54 -4.22 -6.32
N TYR A 95 3.40 -3.52 -5.54
CA TYR A 95 4.85 -3.70 -5.61
C TYR A 95 5.28 -5.07 -5.11
N ASP A 96 4.73 -5.54 -3.99
CA ASP A 96 5.03 -6.85 -3.43
C ASP A 96 4.66 -7.97 -4.41
N ASP A 97 3.45 -7.91 -4.97
CA ASP A 97 2.99 -8.88 -5.97
C ASP A 97 3.90 -8.85 -7.21
N SER A 98 4.28 -7.66 -7.69
CA SER A 98 5.16 -7.52 -8.85
C SER A 98 6.52 -8.17 -8.65
N ILE A 99 7.23 -7.90 -7.54
CA ILE A 99 8.55 -8.49 -7.30
C ILE A 99 8.48 -10.00 -7.07
N LYS A 100 7.40 -10.49 -6.45
CA LYS A 100 7.14 -11.92 -6.30
C LYS A 100 6.92 -12.60 -7.65
N GLU A 101 6.12 -12.02 -8.52
CA GLU A 101 5.89 -12.53 -9.88
C GLU A 101 7.19 -12.58 -10.69
N GLN A 102 8.06 -11.56 -10.57
CA GLN A 102 9.36 -11.55 -11.24
C GLN A 102 10.28 -12.69 -10.75
N VAL A 103 10.33 -12.96 -9.45
CA VAL A 103 11.06 -14.13 -8.92
C VAL A 103 10.46 -15.43 -9.48
N GLY A 104 9.14 -15.55 -9.55
CA GLY A 104 8.46 -16.72 -10.14
C GLY A 104 8.85 -16.97 -11.59
N VAL A 105 9.09 -15.90 -12.38
CA VAL A 105 9.60 -16.05 -13.76
C VAL A 105 11.00 -16.67 -13.77
N VAL A 106 11.90 -16.22 -12.89
CA VAL A 106 13.24 -16.80 -12.78
C VAL A 106 13.20 -18.25 -12.31
N ILE A 107 12.38 -18.56 -11.29
CA ILE A 107 12.18 -19.94 -10.81
C ILE A 107 11.69 -20.85 -11.94
N SER A 108 10.79 -20.37 -12.80
CA SER A 108 10.32 -21.11 -13.96
C SER A 108 11.43 -21.39 -14.98
N LEU A 109 12.28 -20.40 -15.28
CA LEU A 109 13.46 -20.56 -16.11
C LEU A 109 14.44 -21.59 -15.53
N LEU A 110 14.74 -21.47 -14.22
CA LEU A 110 15.63 -22.42 -13.54
C LEU A 110 15.08 -23.86 -13.58
N SER A 111 13.75 -24.01 -13.46
CA SER A 111 13.08 -25.29 -13.54
C SER A 111 13.24 -25.92 -14.93
N GLU A 112 13.08 -25.13 -16.00
CA GLU A 112 13.29 -25.60 -17.37
C GLU A 112 14.74 -26.06 -17.61
N ILE A 113 15.73 -25.30 -17.14
CA ILE A 113 17.14 -25.66 -17.25
C ILE A 113 17.45 -26.94 -16.43
N ASN A 114 16.89 -27.06 -15.22
CA ASN A 114 17.02 -28.24 -14.39
C ASN A 114 16.37 -29.49 -15.02
N ASP A 115 15.24 -29.33 -15.71
CA ASP A 115 14.60 -30.43 -16.42
C ASP A 115 15.46 -30.89 -17.63
N ALA A 116 16.11 -29.96 -18.33
CA ALA A 116 17.07 -30.30 -19.37
C ALA A 116 18.31 -31.04 -18.80
N TYR A 117 18.81 -30.66 -17.63
CA TYR A 117 19.82 -31.41 -16.88
C TYR A 117 19.34 -32.81 -16.54
N LYS A 118 18.13 -32.96 -15.95
CA LYS A 118 17.57 -34.29 -15.61
C LYS A 118 17.37 -35.18 -16.85
N ALA A 119 17.07 -34.58 -18.00
CA ALA A 119 16.98 -35.29 -19.28
C ALA A 119 18.35 -35.69 -19.88
N GLY A 120 19.47 -35.29 -19.23
CA GLY A 120 20.80 -35.60 -19.68
C GLY A 120 21.33 -34.72 -20.83
N THR A 121 20.67 -33.57 -21.08
CA THR A 121 21.11 -32.59 -22.10
C THR A 121 22.39 -31.85 -21.64
N TYR A 122 22.50 -31.60 -20.35
CA TYR A 122 23.58 -30.88 -19.69
C TYR A 122 24.09 -31.66 -18.48
N THR A 123 25.33 -31.44 -18.09
CA THR A 123 25.81 -31.74 -16.73
C THR A 123 25.24 -30.71 -15.75
N LEU A 124 25.28 -30.98 -14.45
CA LEU A 124 24.83 -30.03 -13.44
C LEU A 124 25.61 -28.70 -13.50
N ASP A 125 26.92 -28.78 -13.70
CA ASP A 125 27.77 -27.58 -13.78
C ASP A 125 27.43 -26.73 -15.02
N GLU A 126 27.21 -27.38 -16.17
CA GLU A 126 26.74 -26.68 -17.38
C GLU A 126 25.37 -26.03 -17.18
N ALA A 127 24.43 -26.75 -16.58
CA ALA A 127 23.09 -26.22 -16.27
C ALA A 127 23.16 -25.01 -15.34
N LYS A 128 23.94 -25.10 -14.25
CA LYS A 128 24.18 -23.96 -13.35
C LYS A 128 24.83 -22.79 -14.07
N LYS A 129 25.81 -23.05 -14.92
CA LYS A 129 26.50 -21.99 -15.67
C LYS A 129 25.57 -21.28 -16.66
N ILE A 130 24.74 -22.04 -17.38
CA ILE A 130 23.71 -21.48 -18.26
C ILE A 130 22.75 -20.61 -17.45
N ALA A 131 22.24 -21.11 -16.33
CA ALA A 131 21.34 -20.42 -15.46
C ALA A 131 21.92 -19.10 -14.89
N GLU A 132 23.21 -19.12 -14.46
CA GLU A 132 23.93 -17.92 -14.04
C GLU A 132 23.97 -16.86 -15.13
N ASP A 133 24.36 -17.26 -16.34
CA ASP A 133 24.55 -16.32 -17.46
C ASP A 133 23.21 -15.72 -17.92
N GLU A 134 22.14 -16.51 -17.91
CA GLU A 134 20.79 -16.03 -18.22
C GLU A 134 20.27 -15.06 -17.14
N VAL A 135 20.29 -15.45 -15.87
CA VAL A 135 19.80 -14.61 -14.78
C VAL A 135 20.60 -13.31 -14.66
N ARG A 136 21.92 -13.36 -14.89
CA ARG A 136 22.79 -12.17 -14.86
C ARG A 136 22.38 -11.12 -15.89
N GLN A 137 21.80 -11.53 -17.02
CA GLN A 137 21.36 -10.65 -18.10
C GLN A 137 19.89 -10.19 -17.93
N MET A 138 19.09 -10.92 -17.15
CA MET A 138 17.68 -10.59 -16.97
C MET A 138 17.51 -9.22 -16.31
N ARG A 139 16.60 -8.42 -16.88
CA ARG A 139 16.19 -7.10 -16.35
C ARG A 139 14.70 -6.97 -16.49
N TYR A 140 14.09 -6.15 -15.64
CA TYR A 140 12.70 -5.77 -15.77
C TYR A 140 12.48 -4.29 -15.38
N GLY A 141 11.46 -3.67 -15.94
CA GLY A 141 11.24 -2.24 -15.76
C GLY A 141 12.48 -1.42 -16.20
N GLU A 142 12.75 -0.32 -15.50
CA GLU A 142 13.90 0.55 -15.83
C GLU A 142 15.19 0.13 -15.12
N THR A 143 15.09 -0.36 -13.89
CA THR A 143 16.26 -0.64 -13.03
C THR A 143 16.19 -1.98 -12.31
N GLY A 144 15.19 -2.81 -12.63
CA GLY A 144 15.01 -4.10 -11.97
C GLY A 144 16.08 -5.13 -12.39
N TYR A 145 16.63 -5.83 -11.42
CA TYR A 145 17.62 -6.89 -11.59
C TYR A 145 17.40 -8.01 -10.59
N PHE A 146 18.05 -9.15 -10.84
CA PHE A 146 17.98 -10.31 -9.96
C PHE A 146 19.29 -10.51 -9.20
N LEU A 147 19.19 -11.13 -8.04
CA LEU A 147 20.29 -11.61 -7.24
C LEU A 147 20.08 -13.10 -6.95
N ASN A 148 21.17 -13.85 -6.96
CA ASN A 148 21.17 -15.24 -6.52
C ASN A 148 22.30 -15.46 -5.53
N ASP A 149 21.97 -16.05 -4.39
CA ASP A 149 22.96 -16.51 -3.40
C ASP A 149 22.75 -18.00 -3.15
N GLN A 150 23.80 -18.73 -2.78
CA GLN A 150 23.67 -20.08 -2.24
C GLN A 150 23.14 -20.02 -0.80
N SER A 151 22.61 -21.12 -0.30
CA SER A 151 22.11 -21.19 1.07
C SER A 151 23.18 -20.91 2.14
N ASP A 152 24.45 -21.09 1.81
CA ASP A 152 25.60 -20.75 2.66
C ASP A 152 26.00 -19.27 2.61
N GLY A 153 25.36 -18.47 1.77
CA GLY A 153 25.63 -17.03 1.58
C GLY A 153 26.66 -16.72 0.47
N THR A 154 27.12 -17.71 -0.28
CA THR A 154 27.97 -17.48 -1.44
C THR A 154 27.15 -16.82 -2.55
N ASN A 155 27.59 -15.66 -3.00
CA ASN A 155 26.89 -14.92 -4.05
C ASN A 155 27.16 -15.56 -5.44
N VAL A 156 26.10 -15.88 -6.15
CA VAL A 156 26.17 -16.48 -7.49
C VAL A 156 25.99 -15.43 -8.57
N VAL A 157 24.96 -14.60 -8.45
CA VAL A 157 24.65 -13.55 -9.42
C VAL A 157 24.31 -12.25 -8.69
N LEU A 158 25.01 -11.18 -9.04
CA LEU A 158 24.70 -9.81 -8.64
C LEU A 158 25.27 -8.81 -9.65
N LEU A 159 24.62 -8.67 -10.80
CA LEU A 159 25.00 -7.71 -11.84
C LEU A 159 26.44 -7.87 -12.40
N GLY A 160 27.09 -8.99 -12.21
CA GLY A 160 28.50 -9.17 -12.56
C GLY A 160 29.47 -8.40 -11.67
N SER A 161 29.06 -8.12 -10.42
CA SER A 161 29.87 -7.38 -9.44
C SER A 161 31.04 -8.25 -8.91
N ASP A 162 32.03 -7.59 -8.32
CA ASP A 162 33.20 -8.25 -7.67
C ASP A 162 32.80 -9.11 -6.45
N THR A 163 31.51 -9.05 -6.02
CA THR A 163 31.01 -9.90 -4.93
C THR A 163 30.60 -11.28 -5.39
N GLU A 164 30.39 -11.51 -6.68
CA GLU A 164 30.09 -12.83 -7.21
C GLU A 164 31.24 -13.82 -6.90
N GLY A 165 30.91 -15.00 -6.39
CA GLY A 165 31.85 -15.99 -5.87
C GLY A 165 32.32 -15.75 -4.44
N THR A 166 31.96 -14.65 -3.80
CA THR A 166 32.31 -14.38 -2.39
C THR A 166 31.14 -14.68 -1.44
N ASN A 167 31.46 -15.05 -0.19
CA ASN A 167 30.43 -15.25 0.84
C ASN A 167 29.99 -13.91 1.42
N ARG A 168 28.68 -13.65 1.39
CA ARG A 168 28.04 -12.40 1.84
C ARG A 168 27.18 -12.54 3.09
N MET A 169 27.19 -13.72 3.75
CA MET A 169 26.30 -14.01 4.89
C MET A 169 26.34 -12.96 5.99
N GLU A 170 27.53 -12.41 6.24
CA GLU A 170 27.75 -11.41 7.28
C GLU A 170 27.66 -9.95 6.79
N THR A 171 27.26 -9.76 5.53
CA THR A 171 27.13 -8.40 4.97
C THR A 171 26.01 -7.64 5.69
N GLU A 172 26.37 -6.48 6.19
CA GLU A 172 25.47 -5.55 6.88
C GLU A 172 25.07 -4.40 5.95
N ASP A 173 23.86 -3.95 6.08
CA ASP A 173 23.40 -2.71 5.48
C ASP A 173 23.92 -1.47 6.26
N ALA A 174 23.63 -0.26 5.78
CA ALA A 174 24.08 0.98 6.43
C ALA A 174 23.50 1.19 7.84
N LYS A 175 22.57 0.35 8.28
CA LYS A 175 21.98 0.35 9.63
C LYS A 175 22.50 -0.80 10.51
N GLY A 176 23.47 -1.60 10.02
CA GLY A 176 23.99 -2.77 10.72
C GLY A 176 23.08 -3.99 10.65
N TYR A 177 22.14 -4.02 9.70
CA TYR A 177 21.25 -5.16 9.53
C TYR A 177 21.85 -6.18 8.56
N LYS A 178 21.94 -7.46 8.98
CA LYS A 178 22.49 -8.57 8.19
C LYS A 178 21.47 -9.02 7.14
N MET A 179 21.29 -8.22 6.12
CA MET A 179 20.25 -8.38 5.11
C MET A 179 20.35 -9.69 4.34
N VAL A 180 21.57 -10.13 3.96
CA VAL A 180 21.76 -11.37 3.18
C VAL A 180 21.35 -12.59 4.01
N LYS A 181 21.73 -12.61 5.29
CA LYS A 181 21.32 -13.67 6.22
C LYS A 181 19.81 -13.79 6.34
N GLU A 182 19.11 -12.67 6.41
CA GLU A 182 17.65 -12.69 6.49
C GLU A 182 16.99 -13.05 5.16
N ILE A 183 17.49 -12.58 4.03
CA ILE A 183 17.05 -12.98 2.68
C ILE A 183 17.11 -14.49 2.53
N ILE A 184 18.24 -15.11 2.93
CA ILE A 184 18.42 -16.56 2.87
C ILE A 184 17.48 -17.27 3.84
N ARG A 185 17.37 -16.78 5.08
CA ARG A 185 16.50 -17.37 6.08
C ARG A 185 15.04 -17.45 5.61
N VAL A 186 14.47 -16.33 5.15
CA VAL A 186 13.06 -16.31 4.71
C VAL A 186 12.83 -17.17 3.47
N ALA A 187 13.83 -17.28 2.57
CA ALA A 187 13.72 -18.11 1.39
C ALA A 187 13.76 -19.60 1.75
N VAL A 188 14.69 -20.02 2.61
CA VAL A 188 14.93 -21.43 2.92
C VAL A 188 13.98 -21.95 4.00
N GLU A 189 13.76 -21.18 5.08
CA GLU A 189 12.98 -21.66 6.23
C GLU A 189 11.48 -21.41 6.05
N ASP A 190 11.10 -20.25 5.46
CA ASP A 190 9.70 -19.83 5.31
C ASP A 190 9.13 -20.20 3.91
N GLY A 191 9.96 -20.72 3.00
CA GLY A 191 9.57 -21.10 1.63
C GLY A 191 9.44 -19.91 0.68
N GLY A 192 9.90 -18.73 1.09
CA GLY A 192 9.88 -17.47 0.37
C GLY A 192 9.27 -16.34 1.20
N GLY A 193 9.77 -15.13 1.01
CA GLY A 193 9.29 -13.99 1.79
C GLY A 193 9.96 -12.67 1.44
N TYR A 194 9.49 -11.63 2.14
CA TYR A 194 9.95 -10.26 1.94
C TYR A 194 10.97 -9.85 3.00
N THR A 195 11.97 -9.08 2.57
CA THR A 195 12.99 -8.50 3.46
C THR A 195 13.12 -7.01 3.17
N ASP A 196 13.03 -6.20 4.24
CA ASP A 196 13.22 -4.75 4.17
C ASP A 196 14.62 -4.37 4.70
N TYR A 197 15.38 -3.60 3.93
CA TYR A 197 16.73 -3.15 4.26
C TYR A 197 17.08 -1.85 3.54
N VAL A 198 18.27 -1.32 3.74
CA VAL A 198 18.76 -0.15 2.99
C VAL A 198 19.93 -0.56 2.10
N PHE A 199 19.84 -0.19 0.82
CA PHE A 199 20.87 -0.51 -0.16
C PHE A 199 21.04 0.63 -1.17
N PRO A 200 22.26 0.92 -1.66
CA PRO A 200 22.44 1.91 -2.71
C PRO A 200 21.75 1.48 -4.02
N LYS A 201 21.18 2.44 -4.73
CA LYS A 201 20.74 2.21 -6.11
C LYS A 201 21.95 2.04 -7.02
N GLU A 202 21.75 1.37 -8.15
CA GLU A 202 22.82 1.19 -9.14
C GLU A 202 23.44 2.54 -9.53
N GLY A 203 24.77 2.63 -9.44
CA GLY A 203 25.51 3.88 -9.68
C GLY A 203 25.43 4.93 -8.56
N GLU A 204 24.69 4.68 -7.47
CA GLU A 204 24.65 5.56 -6.30
C GLU A 204 25.45 4.99 -5.13
N THR A 205 25.93 5.89 -4.26
CA THR A 205 26.59 5.51 -2.99
C THR A 205 25.69 5.69 -1.78
N LYS A 206 24.61 6.47 -1.93
CA LYS A 206 23.68 6.76 -0.84
C LYS A 206 22.70 5.60 -0.65
N PRO A 207 22.61 5.02 0.57
CA PRO A 207 21.64 3.98 0.85
C PRO A 207 20.20 4.50 0.74
N SER A 208 19.34 3.71 0.11
CA SER A 208 17.90 3.97 -0.03
C SER A 208 17.11 2.78 0.50
N PRO A 209 15.92 2.98 1.09
CA PRO A 209 15.08 1.88 1.52
C PRO A 209 14.76 0.96 0.34
N LYS A 210 14.94 -0.35 0.54
CA LYS A 210 14.68 -1.40 -0.45
C LYS A 210 13.88 -2.50 0.20
N ARG A 211 12.89 -3.00 -0.53
CA ARG A 211 12.13 -4.20 -0.18
C ARG A 211 12.36 -5.25 -1.24
N SER A 212 12.79 -6.45 -0.85
CA SER A 212 13.00 -7.59 -1.73
C SER A 212 12.04 -8.72 -1.41
N TYR A 213 11.75 -9.54 -2.41
CA TYR A 213 11.18 -10.87 -2.27
C TYR A 213 12.24 -11.89 -2.68
N SER A 214 12.33 -13.00 -1.96
CA SER A 214 13.26 -14.09 -2.26
C SER A 214 12.58 -15.44 -2.08
N GLU A 215 13.00 -16.42 -2.89
CA GLU A 215 12.50 -17.78 -2.89
C GLU A 215 13.64 -18.76 -3.14
N TYR A 216 13.57 -19.94 -2.52
CA TYR A 216 14.62 -20.96 -2.61
C TYR A 216 14.35 -21.95 -3.74
N PHE A 217 15.35 -22.11 -4.62
CA PHE A 217 15.36 -23.12 -5.67
C PHE A 217 16.30 -24.27 -5.27
N GLU A 218 15.73 -25.27 -4.60
CA GLU A 218 16.47 -26.42 -4.03
C GLU A 218 17.38 -27.13 -5.02
N PRO A 219 17.00 -27.42 -6.30
CA PRO A 219 17.83 -28.21 -7.20
C PRO A 219 19.23 -27.65 -7.46
N PHE A 220 19.40 -26.32 -7.38
CA PHE A 220 20.69 -25.66 -7.56
C PHE A 220 21.28 -25.14 -6.26
N ASP A 221 20.57 -25.25 -5.14
CA ASP A 221 20.90 -24.63 -3.86
C ASP A 221 20.98 -23.10 -3.99
N TRP A 222 19.99 -22.48 -4.65
CA TRP A 222 19.98 -21.06 -4.92
C TRP A 222 18.79 -20.35 -4.27
N VAL A 223 19.08 -19.25 -3.61
CA VAL A 223 18.12 -18.25 -3.18
C VAL A 223 18.03 -17.18 -4.25
N VAL A 224 16.91 -17.17 -4.96
CA VAL A 224 16.62 -16.19 -6.02
C VAL A 224 15.88 -15.03 -5.44
N GLY A 225 16.32 -13.82 -5.70
CA GLY A 225 15.66 -12.62 -5.19
C GLY A 225 15.68 -11.46 -6.16
N THR A 226 14.73 -10.57 -5.96
CA THR A 226 14.72 -9.23 -6.56
C THR A 226 14.05 -8.25 -5.62
N GLY A 227 14.19 -6.96 -5.86
CA GLY A 227 13.56 -5.97 -5.00
C GLY A 227 13.52 -4.58 -5.61
N ASN A 228 12.55 -3.80 -5.13
CA ASN A 228 12.35 -2.41 -5.51
C ASN A 228 12.73 -1.46 -4.38
N TYR A 229 13.10 -0.24 -4.76
CA TYR A 229 13.33 0.85 -3.81
C TYR A 229 12.00 1.51 -3.46
N THR A 230 11.76 1.63 -2.16
CA THR A 230 10.56 2.30 -1.62
C THR A 230 10.89 3.77 -1.34
N CYS A 231 9.91 4.64 -1.56
CA CYS A 231 10.02 6.08 -1.27
C CYS A 231 9.86 6.36 0.23
#